data_7235592831f82d8e67c41c5cecc34647
#
_entry.id   7235592831f82d8e67c41c5cecc34647
#
_cell.length_a   1.000
_cell.length_b   1.000
_cell.length_c   1.000
_cell.angle_alpha   90.00
_cell.angle_beta   90.00
_cell.angle_gamma   90.00
#
_symmetry.space_group_name_H-M   'P 1'
#
loop_
_entity.id
_entity.type
_entity.pdbx_description
1 polymer ?
#
loop_
_entity_poly.entity_id
_entity_poly.type
_entity_poly.pdbx_seq_one_letter_code
_entity_poly.pdbx_strand_id
1 'polypeptide(L)'
;ARGYVVEEPEAVITTQLSKVIEQNAHELIGQDELKQVIDRLAEASPSLVESVVPKLVPLHNLTAIMKKLLEEQIPINDMRKILEVLAELSGRNMSIDDTAEALRPYLIPLLLQRMVPHKDAIPVITLDPEFENLLINADRQNQQSDLIIDGKLSQNMIQKLSSVVDDQMAESKVPFLIVAPVIRKKLSKLVRAHLSDLNILSFTELPESKKVEVIATVSGAEQT
;
A
#
# COMPACT_ATOMS: atom_id res chain seq x y z
N ALA A 1 -3.11 -7.02 -36.49
CA ALA A 1 -1.98 -6.11 -36.37
C ALA A 1 -1.84 -5.76 -34.89
N ARG A 2 -0.77 -6.21 -34.23
CA ARG A 2 -0.43 -5.78 -32.87
C ARG A 2 0.12 -4.36 -33.00
N GLY A 3 -0.65 -3.37 -32.56
CA GLY A 3 -0.21 -1.97 -32.53
C GLY A 3 0.86 -1.81 -31.44
N TYR A 4 2.10 -1.65 -31.86
CA TYR A 4 3.15 -1.19 -30.95
C TYR A 4 2.95 0.31 -30.73
N VAL A 5 2.76 0.74 -29.47
CA VAL A 5 2.85 2.14 -29.10
C VAL A 5 4.35 2.46 -29.08
N VAL A 6 4.80 3.25 -30.04
CA VAL A 6 6.18 3.76 -30.05
C VAL A 6 6.21 5.02 -29.21
N GLU A 7 6.73 4.92 -28.00
CA GLU A 7 7.00 6.08 -27.16
C GLU A 7 8.39 6.65 -27.49
N GLU A 8 8.56 7.96 -27.37
CA GLU A 8 9.86 8.59 -27.53
C GLU A 8 10.81 8.14 -26.39
N PRO A 9 12.09 7.89 -26.68
CA PRO A 9 13.05 7.41 -25.68
C PRO A 9 13.11 8.27 -24.41
N GLU A 10 12.91 9.58 -24.54
CA GLU A 10 12.89 10.54 -23.43
C GLU A 10 11.68 10.30 -22.50
N ALA A 11 10.51 10.01 -23.08
CA ALA A 11 9.30 9.69 -22.33
C ALA A 11 9.45 8.39 -21.55
N VAL A 12 10.07 7.37 -22.17
CA VAL A 12 10.35 6.07 -21.52
C VAL A 12 11.32 6.27 -20.35
N ILE A 13 12.40 7.04 -20.53
CA ILE A 13 13.38 7.31 -19.47
C ILE A 13 12.72 8.07 -18.31
N THR A 14 11.93 9.09 -18.62
CA THR A 14 11.23 9.88 -17.59
C THR A 14 10.24 9.03 -16.80
N THR A 15 9.49 8.17 -17.46
CA THR A 15 8.54 7.25 -16.82
C THR A 15 9.27 6.25 -15.93
N GLN A 16 10.36 5.66 -16.40
CA GLN A 16 11.16 4.72 -15.62
C GLN A 16 11.82 5.39 -14.40
N LEU A 17 12.36 6.60 -14.58
CA LEU A 17 12.95 7.36 -13.48
C LEU A 17 11.91 7.70 -12.41
N SER A 18 10.73 8.18 -12.81
CA SER A 18 9.63 8.45 -11.89
C SER A 18 9.22 7.21 -11.11
N LYS A 19 9.11 6.07 -11.78
CA LYS A 19 8.79 4.79 -11.15
C LYS A 19 9.85 4.38 -10.13
N VAL A 20 11.13 4.48 -10.45
CA VAL A 20 12.24 4.18 -9.53
C VAL A 20 12.20 5.09 -8.31
N ILE A 21 11.95 6.39 -8.50
CA ILE A 21 11.82 7.35 -7.39
C ILE A 21 10.63 7.01 -6.49
N GLU A 22 9.48 6.68 -7.07
CA GLU A 22 8.29 6.29 -6.30
C GLU A 22 8.50 5.01 -5.51
N GLN A 23 9.13 4.00 -6.08
CA GLN A 23 9.44 2.74 -5.41
C GLN A 23 10.43 2.90 -4.25
N ASN A 24 11.34 3.86 -4.34
CA ASN A 24 12.38 4.12 -3.33
C ASN A 24 12.12 5.40 -2.52
N ALA A 25 10.91 5.97 -2.59
CA ALA A 25 10.56 7.21 -1.89
C ALA A 25 10.80 7.12 -0.37
N HIS A 26 10.62 5.93 0.22
CA HIS A 26 10.86 5.67 1.63
C HIS A 26 12.35 5.80 2.03
N GLU A 27 13.29 5.61 1.11
CA GLU A 27 14.71 5.83 1.36
C GLU A 27 15.10 7.30 1.26
N LEU A 28 14.39 8.06 0.43
CA LEU A 28 14.67 9.47 0.15
C LEU A 28 14.17 10.41 1.24
N ILE A 29 13.18 10.02 2.04
CA ILE A 29 12.66 10.85 3.11
C ILE A 29 13.46 10.66 4.39
N GLY A 30 14.08 11.73 4.88
CA GLY A 30 14.73 11.82 6.18
C GLY A 30 13.99 12.75 7.13
N GLN A 31 14.57 12.96 8.32
CA GLN A 31 14.00 13.88 9.30
C GLN A 31 14.04 15.34 8.82
N ASP A 32 15.08 15.71 8.07
CA ASP A 32 15.26 17.08 7.59
C ASP A 32 14.22 17.42 6.50
N GLU A 33 13.96 16.51 5.57
CA GLU A 33 12.94 16.66 4.53
C GLU A 33 11.55 16.75 5.16
N LEU A 34 11.27 15.85 6.11
CA LEU A 34 9.98 15.85 6.80
C LEU A 34 9.81 17.11 7.65
N LYS A 35 10.88 17.57 8.30
CA LYS A 35 10.85 18.83 9.07
C LYS A 35 10.46 20.02 8.19
N GLN A 36 11.02 20.14 7.00
CA GLN A 36 10.66 21.20 6.05
C GLN A 36 9.17 21.16 5.69
N VAL A 37 8.59 19.96 5.51
CA VAL A 37 7.16 19.79 5.23
C VAL A 37 6.32 20.24 6.43
N ILE A 38 6.72 19.86 7.65
CA ILE A 38 6.05 20.25 8.89
C ILE A 38 6.15 21.76 9.12
N ASP A 39 7.32 22.37 8.91
CA ASP A 39 7.52 23.81 9.07
C ASP A 39 6.61 24.61 8.12
N ARG A 40 6.48 24.17 6.85
CA ARG A 40 5.53 24.78 5.89
C ARG A 40 4.07 24.60 6.33
N LEU A 41 3.71 23.45 6.87
CA LEU A 41 2.37 23.23 7.38
C LEU A 41 2.09 24.09 8.62
N ALA A 42 3.09 24.35 9.46
CA ALA A 42 2.99 25.22 10.62
C ALA A 42 2.65 26.66 10.26
N GLU A 43 3.06 27.15 9.08
CA GLU A 43 2.66 28.48 8.58
C GLU A 43 1.14 28.58 8.38
N ALA A 44 0.50 27.50 7.89
CA ALA A 44 -0.94 27.47 7.62
C ALA A 44 -1.78 26.94 8.81
N SER A 45 -1.21 26.08 9.64
CA SER A 45 -1.90 25.38 10.73
C SER A 45 -1.02 25.21 11.95
N PRO A 46 -0.58 26.32 12.60
CA PRO A 46 0.39 26.26 13.69
C PRO A 46 -0.11 25.46 14.89
N SER A 47 -1.37 25.66 15.30
CA SER A 47 -1.94 24.95 16.45
C SER A 47 -1.99 23.44 16.27
N LEU A 48 -2.26 22.94 15.06
CA LEU A 48 -2.25 21.50 14.75
C LEU A 48 -0.83 20.96 14.90
N VAL A 49 0.14 21.60 14.26
CA VAL A 49 1.53 21.15 14.29
C VAL A 49 2.05 21.16 15.74
N GLU A 50 1.89 22.25 16.46
CA GLU A 50 2.34 22.37 17.87
C GLU A 50 1.68 21.35 18.82
N SER A 51 0.45 20.93 18.52
CA SER A 51 -0.25 19.94 19.34
C SER A 51 0.25 18.52 19.10
N VAL A 52 0.73 18.20 17.88
CA VAL A 52 1.12 16.86 17.49
C VAL A 52 2.64 16.64 17.53
N VAL A 53 3.42 17.56 16.94
CA VAL A 53 4.87 17.42 16.81
C VAL A 53 5.58 18.50 17.64
N PRO A 54 6.46 18.16 18.57
CA PRO A 54 6.87 16.81 19.00
C PRO A 54 6.05 16.22 20.16
N LYS A 55 4.99 16.87 20.61
CA LYS A 55 4.31 16.57 21.88
C LYS A 55 3.69 15.16 21.91
N LEU A 56 2.96 14.77 20.87
CA LEU A 56 2.31 13.46 20.77
C LEU A 56 3.18 12.48 20.00
N VAL A 57 3.79 12.95 18.91
CA VAL A 57 4.61 12.12 18.02
C VAL A 57 5.95 12.83 17.81
N PRO A 58 7.06 12.31 18.35
CA PRO A 58 8.39 12.82 18.06
C PRO A 58 8.71 12.73 16.55
N LEU A 59 9.50 13.68 16.05
CA LEU A 59 9.81 13.79 14.62
C LEU A 59 10.41 12.49 14.05
N HIS A 60 11.28 11.80 14.80
CA HIS A 60 11.86 10.53 14.36
C HIS A 60 10.80 9.41 14.23
N ASN A 61 9.80 9.36 15.11
CA ASN A 61 8.70 8.42 15.01
C ASN A 61 7.81 8.76 13.81
N LEU A 62 7.50 10.05 13.60
CA LEU A 62 6.75 10.50 12.43
C LEU A 62 7.47 10.12 11.14
N THR A 63 8.80 10.32 11.08
CA THR A 63 9.61 9.91 9.93
C THR A 63 9.52 8.40 9.69
N ALA A 64 9.59 7.59 10.74
CA ALA A 64 9.47 6.13 10.62
C ALA A 64 8.07 5.70 10.14
N ILE A 65 7.01 6.34 10.62
CA ILE A 65 5.64 6.10 10.14
C ILE A 65 5.51 6.46 8.66
N MET A 66 6.04 7.62 8.24
CA MET A 66 6.01 8.04 6.83
C MET A 66 6.75 7.06 5.93
N LYS A 67 7.92 6.57 6.36
CA LYS A 67 8.67 5.54 5.63
C LYS A 67 7.84 4.26 5.44
N LYS A 68 7.15 3.79 6.48
CA LYS A 68 6.27 2.62 6.40
C LYS A 68 5.13 2.78 5.39
N LEU A 69 4.52 3.95 5.34
CA LEU A 69 3.49 4.26 4.34
C LEU A 69 4.08 4.28 2.93
N LEU A 70 5.23 4.91 2.75
CA LEU A 70 5.91 4.99 1.44
C LEU A 70 6.47 3.64 0.97
N GLU A 71 6.91 2.77 1.87
CA GLU A 71 7.28 1.38 1.54
C GLU A 71 6.16 0.67 0.79
N GLU A 72 4.90 0.97 1.12
CA GLU A 72 3.72 0.43 0.45
C GLU A 72 3.12 1.39 -0.60
N GLN A 73 3.88 2.39 -1.04
CA GLN A 73 3.48 3.40 -2.04
C GLN A 73 2.22 4.21 -1.65
N ILE A 74 1.93 4.30 -0.36
CA ILE A 74 0.82 5.12 0.15
C ILE A 74 1.22 6.60 0.11
N PRO A 75 0.43 7.48 -0.52
CA PRO A 75 0.77 8.88 -0.63
C PRO A 75 0.71 9.58 0.73
N ILE A 76 1.74 10.38 1.04
CA ILE A 76 1.85 11.17 2.29
C ILE A 76 1.72 12.68 2.04
N ASN A 77 1.21 13.08 0.88
CA ASN A 77 1.08 14.48 0.48
C ASN A 77 0.05 15.27 1.30
N ASP A 78 -0.94 14.60 1.89
CA ASP A 78 -1.89 15.24 2.81
C ASP A 78 -1.39 15.15 4.26
N MET A 79 -0.29 15.85 4.55
CA MET A 79 0.33 15.88 5.87
C MET A 79 -0.62 16.43 6.94
N ARG A 80 -1.50 17.38 6.58
CA ARG A 80 -2.51 17.90 7.49
C ARG A 80 -3.43 16.79 7.99
N LYS A 81 -4.00 16.01 7.06
CA LYS A 81 -4.87 14.88 7.41
C LYS A 81 -4.15 13.84 8.27
N ILE A 82 -2.90 13.55 7.93
CA ILE A 82 -2.05 12.62 8.71
C ILE A 82 -1.92 13.10 10.15
N LEU A 83 -1.58 14.39 10.37
CA LEU A 83 -1.44 14.92 11.73
C LEU A 83 -2.78 14.96 12.48
N GLU A 84 -3.90 15.28 11.82
CA GLU A 84 -5.23 15.21 12.43
C GLU A 84 -5.55 13.81 12.94
N VAL A 85 -5.32 12.78 12.11
CA VAL A 85 -5.56 11.38 12.51
C VAL A 85 -4.58 10.94 13.61
N LEU A 86 -3.32 11.34 13.55
CA LEU A 86 -2.35 11.06 14.61
C LEU A 86 -2.76 11.68 15.96
N ALA A 87 -3.36 12.87 15.94
CA ALA A 87 -3.92 13.49 17.14
C ALA A 87 -5.08 12.65 17.73
N GLU A 88 -5.96 12.12 16.87
CA GLU A 88 -7.09 11.25 17.27
C GLU A 88 -6.61 9.89 17.83
N LEU A 89 -5.52 9.36 17.27
CA LEU A 89 -4.92 8.09 17.69
C LEU A 89 -4.07 8.24 18.96
N SER A 90 -3.75 9.48 19.35
CA SER A 90 -2.95 9.76 20.55
C SER A 90 -3.61 9.16 21.78
N GLY A 91 -2.82 8.51 22.62
CA GLY A 91 -3.32 7.80 23.82
C GLY A 91 -3.58 6.30 23.63
N ARG A 92 -3.52 5.75 22.41
CA ARG A 92 -3.68 4.32 22.17
C ARG A 92 -2.41 3.49 22.35
N ASN A 93 -1.29 4.11 22.64
CA ASN A 93 0.02 3.46 22.87
C ASN A 93 0.39 2.42 21.78
N MET A 94 0.27 2.84 20.51
CA MET A 94 0.47 1.98 19.35
C MET A 94 1.94 1.95 18.93
N SER A 95 2.38 0.83 18.35
CA SER A 95 3.68 0.75 17.68
C SER A 95 3.71 1.63 16.42
N ILE A 96 4.90 1.91 15.88
CA ILE A 96 5.07 2.63 14.61
C ILE A 96 4.31 1.91 13.49
N ASP A 97 4.44 0.60 13.42
CA ASP A 97 3.77 -0.23 12.43
C ASP A 97 2.24 -0.18 12.55
N ASP A 98 1.71 -0.30 13.77
CA ASP A 98 0.27 -0.26 14.00
C ASP A 98 -0.30 1.15 13.75
N THR A 99 0.49 2.18 14.02
CA THR A 99 0.12 3.57 13.68
C THR A 99 0.04 3.77 12.18
N ALA A 100 1.02 3.25 11.42
CA ALA A 100 0.98 3.29 9.96
C ALA A 100 -0.25 2.53 9.41
N GLU A 101 -0.57 1.35 9.96
CA GLU A 101 -1.79 0.61 9.61
C GLU A 101 -3.07 1.41 9.90
N ALA A 102 -3.14 2.07 11.05
CA ALA A 102 -4.30 2.86 11.44
C ALA A 102 -4.50 4.13 10.58
N LEU A 103 -3.45 4.65 9.97
CA LEU A 103 -3.52 5.77 9.02
C LEU A 103 -4.03 5.35 7.64
N ARG A 104 -3.82 4.11 7.23
CA ARG A 104 -4.14 3.63 5.87
C ARG A 104 -5.59 3.88 5.42
N PRO A 105 -6.65 3.59 6.22
CA PRO A 105 -8.03 3.83 5.80
C PRO A 105 -8.31 5.27 5.39
N TYR A 106 -7.58 6.23 5.93
CA TYR A 106 -7.73 7.65 5.62
C TYR A 106 -6.95 8.07 4.37
N LEU A 107 -5.90 7.32 4.00
CA LEU A 107 -5.00 7.63 2.89
C LEU A 107 -5.28 6.80 1.63
N ILE A 108 -5.81 5.58 1.78
CA ILE A 108 -6.16 4.71 0.65
C ILE A 108 -7.12 5.39 -0.36
N PRO A 109 -8.13 6.17 0.05
CA PRO A 109 -8.95 6.92 -0.91
C PRO A 109 -8.14 7.84 -1.84
N LEU A 110 -7.06 8.45 -1.33
CA LEU A 110 -6.16 9.29 -2.14
C LEU A 110 -5.35 8.44 -3.13
N LEU A 111 -4.86 7.28 -2.68
CA LEU A 111 -4.18 6.31 -3.55
C LEU A 111 -5.09 5.87 -4.70
N LEU A 112 -6.32 5.48 -4.38
CA LEU A 112 -7.29 5.03 -5.36
C LEU A 112 -7.69 6.14 -6.34
N GLN A 113 -7.84 7.39 -5.89
CA GLN A 113 -8.09 8.53 -6.77
C GLN A 113 -6.96 8.75 -7.79
N ARG A 114 -5.72 8.51 -7.36
CA ARG A 114 -4.54 8.67 -8.21
C ARG A 114 -4.42 7.55 -9.25
N MET A 115 -4.75 6.31 -8.85
CA MET A 115 -4.48 5.11 -9.65
C MET A 115 -5.68 4.64 -10.48
N VAL A 116 -6.91 4.96 -10.07
CA VAL A 116 -8.13 4.50 -10.74
C VAL A 116 -8.93 5.70 -11.23
N PRO A 117 -9.21 5.81 -12.54
CA PRO A 117 -10.05 6.87 -13.10
C PRO A 117 -11.38 6.99 -12.35
N HIS A 118 -11.89 8.22 -12.21
CA HIS A 118 -13.02 8.51 -11.31
C HIS A 118 -14.30 7.72 -11.63
N LYS A 119 -14.50 7.36 -12.89
CA LYS A 119 -15.70 6.65 -13.37
C LYS A 119 -15.53 5.12 -13.40
N ASP A 120 -14.31 4.62 -13.25
CA ASP A 120 -14.04 3.20 -13.40
C ASP A 120 -14.21 2.46 -12.07
N ALA A 121 -14.56 1.19 -12.17
CA ALA A 121 -14.53 0.28 -11.05
C ALA A 121 -13.09 -0.03 -10.65
N ILE A 122 -12.85 -0.30 -9.38
CA ILE A 122 -11.54 -0.71 -8.89
C ILE A 122 -11.30 -2.16 -9.33
N PRO A 123 -10.30 -2.44 -10.18
CA PRO A 123 -9.98 -3.81 -10.56
C PRO A 123 -9.32 -4.53 -9.40
N VAL A 124 -9.94 -5.59 -8.89
CA VAL A 124 -9.44 -6.31 -7.73
C VAL A 124 -9.17 -7.77 -8.03
N ILE A 125 -8.07 -8.26 -7.47
CA ILE A 125 -7.75 -9.67 -7.35
C ILE A 125 -8.18 -10.10 -5.94
N THR A 126 -8.83 -11.24 -5.82
CA THR A 126 -9.20 -11.84 -4.54
C THR A 126 -8.46 -13.16 -4.35
N LEU A 127 -8.36 -13.61 -3.11
CA LEU A 127 -7.95 -14.98 -2.82
C LEU A 127 -9.19 -15.88 -2.76
N ASP A 128 -9.00 -17.13 -3.15
CA ASP A 128 -10.00 -18.15 -2.90
C ASP A 128 -10.25 -18.27 -1.39
N PRO A 129 -11.50 -18.40 -0.92
CA PRO A 129 -11.82 -18.40 0.49
C PRO A 129 -11.13 -19.51 1.30
N GLU A 130 -10.96 -20.72 0.73
CA GLU A 130 -10.26 -21.81 1.39
C GLU A 130 -8.78 -21.50 1.53
N PHE A 131 -8.19 -20.91 0.48
CA PHE A 131 -6.80 -20.49 0.47
C PHE A 131 -6.55 -19.34 1.46
N GLU A 132 -7.42 -18.33 1.49
CA GLU A 132 -7.32 -17.22 2.45
C GLU A 132 -7.42 -17.73 3.89
N ASN A 133 -8.35 -18.64 4.19
CA ASN A 133 -8.47 -19.26 5.48
C ASN A 133 -7.22 -20.07 5.87
N LEU A 134 -6.58 -20.76 4.92
CA LEU A 134 -5.31 -21.45 5.14
C LEU A 134 -4.23 -20.46 5.58
N LEU A 135 -4.11 -19.31 4.90
CA LEU A 135 -3.15 -18.27 5.25
C LEU A 135 -3.43 -17.67 6.65
N ILE A 136 -4.69 -17.41 6.98
CA ILE A 136 -5.10 -16.92 8.30
C ILE A 136 -4.74 -17.92 9.39
N ASN A 137 -4.96 -19.21 9.15
CA ASN A 137 -4.63 -20.26 10.13
C ASN A 137 -3.12 -20.42 10.30
N ALA A 138 -2.35 -20.34 9.20
CA ALA A 138 -0.89 -20.34 9.26
C ALA A 138 -0.35 -19.16 10.08
N ASP A 139 -0.93 -17.98 9.91
CA ASP A 139 -0.58 -16.81 10.69
C ASP A 139 -0.86 -16.96 12.19
N ARG A 140 -2.05 -17.50 12.54
CA ARG A 140 -2.43 -17.73 13.93
C ARG A 140 -1.54 -18.75 14.64
N GLN A 141 -1.10 -19.78 13.92
CA GLN A 141 -0.25 -20.83 14.50
C GLN A 141 1.18 -20.37 14.77
N ASN A 142 1.71 -19.50 13.91
CA ASN A 142 3.12 -19.13 13.98
C ASN A 142 3.41 -17.91 14.86
N GLN A 143 2.44 -17.03 15.14
CA GLN A 143 2.56 -15.80 15.97
C GLN A 143 3.84 -14.97 15.75
N GLN A 144 4.48 -15.15 14.58
CA GLN A 144 5.71 -14.46 14.22
C GLN A 144 5.41 -13.16 13.47
N SER A 145 6.43 -12.32 13.32
CA SER A 145 6.32 -11.08 12.56
C SER A 145 6.06 -11.28 11.07
N ASP A 146 6.39 -12.45 10.53
CA ASP A 146 6.27 -12.80 9.12
C ASP A 146 5.26 -13.93 8.90
N LEU A 147 4.58 -13.89 7.74
CA LEU A 147 3.72 -14.98 7.30
C LEU A 147 4.58 -16.14 6.77
N ILE A 148 4.57 -17.26 7.48
CA ILE A 148 5.29 -18.47 7.10
C ILE A 148 4.31 -19.44 6.45
N ILE A 149 4.52 -19.72 5.18
CA ILE A 149 3.74 -20.66 4.37
C ILE A 149 4.68 -21.59 3.61
N ASP A 150 4.15 -22.72 3.16
CA ASP A 150 4.91 -23.66 2.34
C ASP A 150 5.50 -22.97 1.09
N GLY A 151 6.75 -23.32 0.76
CA GLY A 151 7.48 -22.66 -0.32
C GLY A 151 6.84 -22.86 -1.70
N LYS A 152 6.24 -24.05 -1.99
CA LYS A 152 5.53 -24.28 -3.25
C LYS A 152 4.26 -23.46 -3.32
N LEU A 153 3.53 -23.40 -2.21
CA LEU A 153 2.30 -22.62 -2.10
C LEU A 153 2.58 -21.12 -2.31
N SER A 154 3.66 -20.61 -1.72
CA SER A 154 4.11 -19.23 -1.92
C SER A 154 4.47 -18.96 -3.38
N GLN A 155 5.29 -19.83 -4.00
CA GLN A 155 5.68 -19.69 -5.40
C GLN A 155 4.47 -19.71 -6.34
N ASN A 156 3.54 -20.65 -6.15
CA ASN A 156 2.34 -20.75 -6.97
C ASN A 156 1.47 -19.49 -6.85
N MET A 157 1.30 -19.00 -5.63
CA MET A 157 0.57 -17.74 -5.39
C MET A 157 1.22 -16.57 -6.13
N ILE A 158 2.52 -16.37 -5.95
CA ILE A 158 3.27 -15.28 -6.58
C ILE A 158 3.22 -15.39 -8.11
N GLN A 159 3.38 -16.58 -8.67
CA GLN A 159 3.32 -16.80 -10.11
C GLN A 159 1.94 -16.45 -10.69
N LYS A 160 0.86 -16.89 -10.03
CA LYS A 160 -0.51 -16.56 -10.45
C LYS A 160 -0.79 -15.06 -10.34
N LEU A 161 -0.37 -14.44 -9.25
CA LEU A 161 -0.50 -12.98 -9.07
C LEU A 161 0.27 -12.23 -10.15
N SER A 162 1.52 -12.63 -10.46
CA SER A 162 2.33 -12.01 -11.52
C SER A 162 1.63 -12.09 -12.87
N SER A 163 1.14 -13.26 -13.26
CA SER A 163 0.44 -13.42 -14.53
C SER A 163 -0.78 -12.51 -14.65
N VAL A 164 -1.60 -12.41 -13.59
CA VAL A 164 -2.79 -11.53 -13.60
C VAL A 164 -2.38 -10.06 -13.65
N VAL A 165 -1.33 -9.68 -12.91
CA VAL A 165 -0.83 -8.29 -12.92
C VAL A 165 -0.31 -7.93 -14.31
N ASP A 166 0.48 -8.80 -14.95
CA ASP A 166 1.03 -8.57 -16.29
C ASP A 166 -0.07 -8.41 -17.34
N ASP A 167 -1.10 -9.25 -17.29
CA ASP A 167 -2.26 -9.18 -18.18
C ASP A 167 -3.01 -7.84 -18.00
N GLN A 168 -3.23 -7.40 -16.78
CA GLN A 168 -3.92 -6.14 -16.48
C GLN A 168 -3.08 -4.90 -16.84
N MET A 169 -1.78 -4.96 -16.61
CA MET A 169 -0.87 -3.88 -17.02
C MET A 169 -0.82 -3.72 -18.55
N ALA A 170 -0.94 -4.81 -19.30
CA ALA A 170 -1.09 -4.76 -20.76
C ALA A 170 -2.36 -4.02 -21.20
N GLU A 171 -3.41 -3.99 -20.36
CA GLU A 171 -4.64 -3.23 -20.56
C GLU A 171 -4.58 -1.82 -19.94
N SER A 172 -3.42 -1.39 -19.45
CA SER A 172 -3.22 -0.12 -18.72
C SER A 172 -4.08 0.01 -17.45
N LYS A 173 -4.40 -1.11 -16.81
CA LYS A 173 -5.10 -1.16 -15.54
C LYS A 173 -4.14 -1.59 -14.43
N VAL A 174 -4.28 -0.97 -13.26
CA VAL A 174 -3.49 -1.33 -12.07
C VAL A 174 -4.40 -2.09 -11.11
N PRO A 175 -4.22 -3.40 -10.95
CA PRO A 175 -5.04 -4.19 -10.05
C PRO A 175 -4.60 -4.03 -8.59
N PHE A 176 -5.54 -4.32 -7.68
CA PHE A 176 -5.31 -4.35 -6.24
C PHE A 176 -5.61 -5.74 -5.70
N LEU A 177 -4.74 -6.30 -4.89
CA LEU A 177 -5.03 -7.53 -4.15
C LEU A 177 -5.83 -7.19 -2.89
N ILE A 178 -7.04 -7.74 -2.78
CA ILE A 178 -7.91 -7.52 -1.61
C ILE A 178 -7.91 -8.76 -0.73
N VAL A 179 -7.65 -8.55 0.56
CA VAL A 179 -7.54 -9.63 1.53
C VAL A 179 -8.15 -9.26 2.88
N ALA A 180 -8.29 -10.26 3.76
CA ALA A 180 -8.72 -10.03 5.13
C ALA A 180 -7.74 -9.13 5.91
N PRO A 181 -8.23 -8.18 6.73
CA PRO A 181 -7.38 -7.24 7.48
C PRO A 181 -6.30 -7.94 8.32
N VAL A 182 -6.62 -9.09 8.89
CA VAL A 182 -5.75 -9.83 9.81
C VAL A 182 -4.44 -10.28 9.16
N ILE A 183 -4.44 -10.61 7.85
CA ILE A 183 -3.25 -11.08 7.13
C ILE A 183 -2.65 -10.01 6.21
N ARG A 184 -3.34 -8.89 5.98
CA ARG A 184 -2.97 -7.89 4.98
C ARG A 184 -1.50 -7.44 5.10
N LYS A 185 -1.08 -7.02 6.30
CA LYS A 185 0.28 -6.50 6.54
C LYS A 185 1.36 -7.53 6.23
N LYS A 186 1.20 -8.76 6.75
CA LYS A 186 2.19 -9.82 6.56
C LYS A 186 2.21 -10.34 5.13
N LEU A 187 1.03 -10.44 4.50
CA LEU A 187 0.92 -10.83 3.12
C LEU A 187 1.50 -9.76 2.19
N SER A 188 1.29 -8.47 2.50
CA SER A 188 1.90 -7.37 1.78
C SER A 188 3.43 -7.49 1.77
N LYS A 189 4.04 -7.73 2.93
CA LYS A 189 5.49 -7.92 3.04
C LYS A 189 6.00 -9.08 2.17
N LEU A 190 5.29 -10.21 2.18
CA LEU A 190 5.65 -11.40 1.39
C LEU A 190 5.50 -11.14 -0.12
N VAL A 191 4.38 -10.59 -0.55
CA VAL A 191 4.07 -10.40 -1.98
C VAL A 191 4.94 -9.30 -2.57
N ARG A 192 5.13 -8.17 -1.89
CA ARG A 192 5.91 -7.04 -2.40
C ARG A 192 7.40 -7.34 -2.55
N ALA A 193 7.93 -8.33 -1.84
CA ALA A 193 9.29 -8.81 -2.07
C ALA A 193 9.50 -9.37 -3.51
N HIS A 194 8.41 -9.74 -4.20
CA HIS A 194 8.43 -10.29 -5.55
C HIS A 194 7.68 -9.43 -6.56
N LEU A 195 6.61 -8.76 -6.12
CA LEU A 195 5.71 -7.93 -6.94
C LEU A 195 5.55 -6.57 -6.27
N SER A 196 6.58 -5.71 -6.39
CA SER A 196 6.64 -4.40 -5.74
C SER A 196 5.53 -3.45 -6.16
N ASP A 197 5.01 -3.62 -7.38
CA ASP A 197 3.98 -2.75 -7.97
C ASP A 197 2.55 -3.17 -7.61
N LEU A 198 2.36 -4.34 -7.01
CA LEU A 198 1.03 -4.79 -6.58
C LEU A 198 0.69 -4.21 -5.22
N ASN A 199 -0.36 -3.40 -5.18
CA ASN A 199 -0.90 -2.85 -3.93
C ASN A 199 -1.84 -3.86 -3.27
N ILE A 200 -1.61 -4.12 -1.97
CA ILE A 200 -2.41 -5.04 -1.16
C ILE A 200 -3.24 -4.23 -0.18
N LEU A 201 -4.56 -4.33 -0.30
CA LEU A 201 -5.52 -3.65 0.54
C LEU A 201 -6.36 -4.66 1.32
N SER A 202 -6.87 -4.23 2.46
CA SER A 202 -7.94 -4.97 3.12
C SER A 202 -9.30 -4.52 2.60
N PHE A 203 -10.31 -5.40 2.67
CA PHE A 203 -11.66 -5.03 2.26
C PHE A 203 -12.23 -3.87 3.10
N THR A 204 -11.73 -3.66 4.32
CA THR A 204 -12.15 -2.54 5.20
C THR A 204 -11.56 -1.18 4.78
N GLU A 205 -10.56 -1.17 3.90
CA GLU A 205 -9.94 0.06 3.39
C GLU A 205 -10.61 0.58 2.11
N LEU A 206 -11.48 -0.23 1.51
CA LEU A 206 -12.20 0.15 0.29
C LEU A 206 -13.31 1.16 0.61
N PRO A 207 -13.39 2.28 -0.11
CA PRO A 207 -14.47 3.24 0.07
C PRO A 207 -15.80 2.68 -0.45
N GLU A 208 -16.85 2.76 0.35
CA GLU A 208 -18.22 2.29 0.01
C GLU A 208 -18.77 2.93 -1.28
N SER A 209 -18.31 4.12 -1.61
CA SER A 209 -18.75 4.88 -2.79
C SER A 209 -18.21 4.37 -4.12
N LYS A 210 -17.16 3.53 -4.11
CA LYS A 210 -16.49 3.02 -5.31
C LYS A 210 -16.98 1.61 -5.65
N LYS A 211 -17.27 1.39 -6.95
CA LYS A 211 -17.53 0.05 -7.46
C LYS A 211 -16.24 -0.76 -7.49
N VAL A 212 -16.37 -2.04 -7.24
CA VAL A 212 -15.27 -3.02 -7.28
C VAL A 212 -15.58 -4.03 -8.37
N GLU A 213 -14.59 -4.36 -9.19
CA GLU A 213 -14.67 -5.38 -10.23
C GLU A 213 -13.66 -6.49 -9.92
N VAL A 214 -14.15 -7.69 -9.60
CA VAL A 214 -13.27 -8.84 -9.38
C VAL A 214 -12.79 -9.35 -10.73
N ILE A 215 -11.51 -9.15 -11.03
CA ILE A 215 -10.88 -9.54 -12.30
C ILE A 215 -10.27 -10.93 -12.25
N ALA A 216 -9.86 -11.39 -11.07
CA ALA A 216 -9.32 -12.73 -10.86
C ALA A 216 -9.49 -13.19 -9.41
N THR A 217 -9.54 -14.50 -9.23
CA THR A 217 -9.47 -15.14 -7.91
C THR A 217 -8.30 -16.12 -7.92
N VAL A 218 -7.36 -15.91 -6.98
CA VAL A 218 -6.15 -16.73 -6.86
C VAL A 218 -6.36 -17.81 -5.81
N SER A 219 -6.17 -19.08 -6.20
CA SER A 219 -6.20 -20.25 -5.34
C SER A 219 -4.80 -20.78 -5.05
N GLY A 220 -4.63 -21.44 -3.90
CA GLY A 220 -3.37 -22.09 -3.53
C GLY A 220 -3.10 -23.41 -4.28
N ALA A 221 -4.14 -24.04 -4.85
CA ALA A 221 -4.01 -25.32 -5.56
C ALA A 221 -3.37 -25.14 -6.95
N GLU A 222 -2.56 -26.12 -7.36
CA GLU A 222 -2.19 -26.28 -8.76
C GLU A 222 -3.49 -26.58 -9.55
N GLN A 223 -3.73 -25.81 -10.63
CA GLN A 223 -4.74 -26.23 -11.59
C GLN A 223 -4.19 -27.49 -12.28
N THR A 224 -4.85 -28.62 -12.01
CA THR A 224 -4.63 -29.90 -12.69
C THR A 224 -5.05 -29.81 -14.16
#